data_2b35b6a15ef06868cf9b42cfc749d8ce
#
_entry.id   2b35b6a15ef06868cf9b42cfc749d8ce
#
_cell.length_a   1.000
_cell.length_b   1.000
_cell.length_c   1.000
_cell.angle_alpha   90.00
_cell.angle_beta   90.00
_cell.angle_gamma   90.00
#
_symmetry.space_group_name_H-M   'P 1'
#
loop_
_entity.id
_entity.type
_entity.pdbx_description
1 polymer ?
#
loop_
_entity_poly.entity_id
_entity_poly.type
_entity_poly.pdbx_seq_one_letter_code
_entity_poly.pdbx_strand_id
1 'polypeptide(L)'
;MTTISLKTIEQNDNVGMFSICFDGSEESEFEKFLIEFKDNATYNKDFNVILMALSKIIDKGALERFFRNEGRMNDNVKALAIDSRRLRLYCLRISDQILILGNGGIKNTRTYQEDEKLSGYVMDLQTFDRVLVKAQKSGKVTIEKNMITD
;
A
#
# COMPACT_ATOMS: atom_id res chain seq x y z
N MET A 1 9.77 -10.03 -18.78
CA MET A 1 9.90 -10.07 -17.30
C MET A 1 9.39 -8.78 -16.69
N THR A 2 8.51 -8.87 -15.71
CA THR A 2 7.97 -7.70 -15.03
C THR A 2 8.99 -7.10 -14.09
N THR A 3 9.27 -5.82 -14.25
CA THR A 3 10.16 -5.07 -13.36
C THR A 3 9.32 -4.27 -12.38
N ILE A 4 9.68 -4.35 -11.10
CA ILE A 4 9.00 -3.60 -10.04
C ILE A 4 10.02 -2.67 -9.40
N SER A 5 9.68 -1.39 -9.32
CA SER A 5 10.49 -0.40 -8.63
C SER A 5 9.66 0.31 -7.56
N LEU A 6 10.35 1.04 -6.67
CA LEU A 6 9.70 1.83 -5.63
C LEU A 6 9.79 3.30 -5.96
N LYS A 7 8.70 4.01 -5.68
CA LYS A 7 8.63 5.46 -5.76
C LYS A 7 8.33 6.00 -4.37
N THR A 8 9.09 6.99 -3.93
CA THR A 8 8.85 7.64 -2.65
C THR A 8 7.60 8.52 -2.77
N ILE A 9 6.64 8.30 -1.89
CA ILE A 9 5.42 9.11 -1.83
C ILE A 9 5.59 10.20 -0.79
N GLU A 10 6.08 9.84 0.40
CA GLU A 10 6.34 10.77 1.48
C GLU A 10 7.44 10.19 2.37
N GLN A 11 8.30 11.03 2.92
CA GLN A 11 9.34 10.58 3.84
C GLN A 11 9.63 11.66 4.86
N ASN A 12 9.51 11.29 6.15
CA ASN A 12 9.83 12.16 7.26
C ASN A 12 10.45 11.36 8.39
N ASP A 13 10.63 11.96 9.57
CA ASP A 13 11.25 11.28 10.71
C ASP A 13 10.41 10.12 11.25
N ASN A 14 9.12 10.10 10.96
CA ASN A 14 8.20 9.09 11.50
C ASN A 14 8.01 7.91 10.55
N VAL A 15 8.02 8.14 9.25
CA VAL A 15 7.72 7.09 8.27
C VAL A 15 8.33 7.39 6.90
N GLY A 16 8.78 6.32 6.23
CA GLY A 16 9.01 6.30 4.80
C GLY A 16 7.81 5.63 4.14
N MET A 17 7.13 6.37 3.28
CA MET A 17 5.95 5.90 2.58
C MET A 17 6.28 5.83 1.10
N PHE A 18 6.20 4.61 0.54
CA PHE A 18 6.57 4.32 -0.84
C PHE A 18 5.41 3.68 -1.57
N SER A 19 5.51 3.58 -2.89
CA SER A 19 4.56 2.80 -3.68
C SER A 19 5.28 2.05 -4.78
N ILE A 20 4.68 0.95 -5.24
CA ILE A 20 5.26 0.11 -6.29
C ILE A 20 4.91 0.65 -7.68
N CYS A 21 5.88 0.56 -8.59
CA CYS A 21 5.71 0.90 -10.00
C CYS A 21 6.09 -0.31 -10.86
N PHE A 22 5.29 -0.58 -11.88
CA PHE A 22 5.52 -1.70 -12.79
C PHE A 22 6.06 -1.24 -14.14
N ASP A 23 7.04 -2.00 -14.67
CA ASP A 23 7.54 -1.91 -16.04
C ASP A 23 7.81 -0.49 -16.55
N GLY A 24 8.44 0.33 -15.70
CA GLY A 24 8.81 1.69 -16.08
C GLY A 24 7.64 2.67 -16.17
N SER A 25 6.49 2.31 -15.61
CA SER A 25 5.37 3.24 -15.51
C SER A 25 5.78 4.47 -14.71
N GLU A 26 5.40 5.66 -15.17
CA GLU A 26 5.65 6.89 -14.44
C GLU A 26 4.80 7.00 -13.20
N GLU A 27 3.65 6.33 -13.21
CA GLU A 27 2.70 6.34 -12.10
C GLU A 27 2.87 5.09 -11.27
N SER A 28 2.97 5.28 -9.95
CA SER A 28 2.92 4.17 -9.01
C SER A 28 1.47 3.66 -8.90
N GLU A 29 1.31 2.48 -8.32
CA GLU A 29 -0.01 1.90 -8.09
C GLU A 29 -0.88 2.81 -7.22
N PHE A 30 -0.30 3.45 -6.21
CA PHE A 30 -1.03 4.41 -5.38
C PHE A 30 -1.46 5.65 -6.19
N GLU A 31 -0.59 6.15 -7.06
CA GLU A 31 -0.95 7.30 -7.90
C GLU A 31 -2.08 6.97 -8.86
N LYS A 32 -2.12 5.73 -9.38
CA LYS A 32 -3.25 5.27 -10.21
C LYS A 32 -4.56 5.27 -9.41
N PHE A 33 -4.49 4.87 -8.14
CA PHE A 33 -5.64 4.94 -7.24
C PHE A 33 -6.10 6.38 -7.05
N LEU A 34 -5.18 7.31 -6.81
CA LEU A 34 -5.50 8.74 -6.66
C LEU A 34 -6.18 9.29 -7.92
N ILE A 35 -5.65 8.97 -9.09
CA ILE A 35 -6.19 9.44 -10.37
C ILE A 35 -7.60 8.92 -10.58
N GLU A 36 -7.85 7.68 -10.23
CA GLU A 36 -9.17 7.06 -10.42
C GLU A 36 -10.25 7.70 -9.52
N PHE A 37 -9.90 8.04 -8.28
CA PHE A 37 -10.92 8.40 -7.28
C PHE A 37 -10.94 9.86 -6.85
N LYS A 38 -9.92 10.65 -7.11
CA LYS A 38 -9.85 12.02 -6.59
C LYS A 38 -10.99 12.93 -7.06
N ASP A 39 -11.48 12.73 -8.28
CA ASP A 39 -12.56 13.53 -8.85
C ASP A 39 -13.85 12.73 -9.01
N ASN A 40 -13.96 11.61 -8.33
CA ASN A 40 -15.13 10.75 -8.39
C ASN A 40 -16.15 11.16 -7.33
N ALA A 41 -17.22 11.85 -7.76
CA ALA A 41 -18.23 12.39 -6.85
C ALA A 41 -18.90 11.30 -6.01
N THR A 42 -19.08 10.10 -6.57
CA THR A 42 -19.75 8.99 -5.89
C THR A 42 -18.96 8.51 -4.67
N TYR A 43 -17.62 8.51 -4.75
CA TYR A 43 -16.74 7.99 -3.72
C TYR A 43 -15.92 9.05 -3.01
N ASN A 44 -16.26 10.33 -3.21
CA ASN A 44 -15.50 11.44 -2.68
C ASN A 44 -15.35 11.39 -1.15
N LYS A 45 -16.41 11.05 -0.45
CA LYS A 45 -16.40 10.95 1.01
C LYS A 45 -15.47 9.83 1.47
N ASP A 46 -15.58 8.66 0.85
CA ASP A 46 -14.72 7.51 1.16
C ASP A 46 -13.26 7.80 0.85
N PHE A 47 -13.01 8.47 -0.28
CA PHE A 47 -11.68 8.86 -0.68
C PHE A 47 -11.03 9.81 0.34
N ASN A 48 -11.78 10.79 0.83
CA ASN A 48 -11.27 11.72 1.84
C ASN A 48 -10.98 11.02 3.16
N VAL A 49 -11.75 10.00 3.54
CA VAL A 49 -11.46 9.19 4.73
C VAL A 49 -10.11 8.50 4.58
N ILE A 50 -9.81 7.98 3.39
CA ILE A 50 -8.50 7.35 3.11
C ILE A 50 -7.38 8.38 3.22
N LEU A 51 -7.54 9.56 2.62
CA LEU A 51 -6.51 10.60 2.68
C LEU A 51 -6.25 11.04 4.12
N MET A 52 -7.28 11.14 4.93
CA MET A 52 -7.13 11.49 6.35
C MET A 52 -6.38 10.40 7.11
N ALA A 53 -6.65 9.14 6.81
CA ALA A 53 -5.93 8.02 7.43
C ALA A 53 -4.45 8.05 7.07
N LEU A 54 -4.13 8.31 5.80
CA LEU A 54 -2.74 8.43 5.35
C LEU A 54 -2.05 9.61 6.02
N SER A 55 -2.75 10.72 6.20
CA SER A 55 -2.23 11.90 6.89
C SER A 55 -1.83 11.58 8.34
N LYS A 56 -2.64 10.77 9.04
CA LYS A 56 -2.30 10.33 10.40
C LYS A 56 -1.07 9.44 10.42
N ILE A 57 -0.91 8.59 9.42
CA ILE A 57 0.27 7.74 9.29
C ILE A 57 1.52 8.59 9.05
N ILE A 58 1.44 9.59 8.21
CA ILE A 58 2.54 10.52 7.95
C ILE A 58 2.95 11.22 9.24
N ASP A 59 1.98 11.61 10.06
CA ASP A 59 2.23 12.31 11.32
C ASP A 59 2.76 11.40 12.43
N LYS A 60 2.28 10.16 12.51
CA LYS A 60 2.54 9.28 13.67
C LYS A 60 3.35 8.03 13.36
N GLY A 61 3.52 7.70 12.08
CA GLY A 61 4.14 6.44 11.66
C GLY A 61 3.08 5.40 11.27
N ALA A 62 3.55 4.32 10.66
CA ALA A 62 2.69 3.24 10.18
C ALA A 62 2.37 2.24 11.30
N LEU A 63 1.70 2.72 12.35
CA LEU A 63 1.38 1.93 13.53
C LEU A 63 0.38 0.82 13.22
N GLU A 64 0.50 -0.33 13.89
CA GLU A 64 -0.36 -1.48 13.63
C GLU A 64 -1.86 -1.16 13.71
N ARG A 65 -2.25 -0.28 14.63
CA ARG A 65 -3.66 0.07 14.82
C ARG A 65 -4.31 0.77 13.64
N PHE A 66 -3.51 1.28 12.69
CA PHE A 66 -4.04 1.92 11.49
C PHE A 66 -4.40 0.93 10.38
N PHE A 67 -4.15 -0.36 10.61
CA PHE A 67 -4.31 -1.39 9.60
C PHE A 67 -5.16 -2.55 10.11
N ARG A 68 -5.74 -3.28 9.17
CA ARG A 68 -6.45 -4.52 9.45
C ARG A 68 -6.00 -5.60 8.47
N ASN A 69 -6.11 -6.86 8.89
CA ASN A 69 -5.72 -7.98 8.05
C ASN A 69 -6.75 -8.17 6.93
N GLU A 70 -6.24 -8.32 5.71
CA GLU A 70 -7.05 -8.65 4.54
C GLU A 70 -6.55 -9.91 3.84
N GLY A 71 -5.42 -10.44 4.23
CA GLY A 71 -4.86 -11.67 3.71
C GLY A 71 -4.77 -12.73 4.79
N ARG A 72 -3.77 -13.59 4.66
CA ARG A 72 -3.48 -14.62 5.65
C ARG A 72 -2.96 -13.97 6.94
N MET A 73 -3.14 -14.63 8.07
CA MET A 73 -2.73 -14.09 9.38
C MET A 73 -1.26 -13.64 9.44
N ASN A 74 -0.37 -14.31 8.70
CA ASN A 74 1.06 -14.00 8.69
C ASN A 74 1.46 -13.07 7.57
N ASP A 75 0.49 -12.56 6.82
CA ASP A 75 0.74 -11.71 5.67
C ASP A 75 0.96 -10.26 6.13
N ASN A 76 1.98 -9.62 5.56
CA ASN A 76 2.25 -8.21 5.81
C ASN A 76 1.35 -7.28 4.98
N VAL A 77 0.57 -7.84 4.05
CA VAL A 77 -0.38 -7.07 3.26
C VAL A 77 -1.60 -6.76 4.12
N LYS A 78 -1.94 -5.48 4.19
CA LYS A 78 -3.00 -4.95 5.04
C LYS A 78 -3.89 -4.02 4.25
N ALA A 79 -5.10 -3.80 4.75
CA ALA A 79 -5.93 -2.68 4.33
C ALA A 79 -5.89 -1.62 5.41
N LEU A 80 -6.15 -0.37 5.04
CA LEU A 80 -6.32 0.69 6.04
C LEU A 80 -7.56 0.39 6.88
N ALA A 81 -7.42 0.51 8.21
CA ALA A 81 -8.54 0.35 9.14
C ALA A 81 -9.34 1.67 9.19
N ILE A 82 -10.19 1.86 8.20
CA ILE A 82 -10.96 3.08 8.01
C ILE A 82 -12.45 2.80 8.12
N ASP A 83 -13.20 3.86 8.45
CA ASP A 83 -14.65 3.81 8.49
C ASP A 83 -15.21 4.10 7.09
N SER A 84 -14.90 3.19 6.17
CA SER A 84 -15.44 3.21 4.82
C SER A 84 -15.84 1.78 4.45
N ARG A 85 -17.06 1.62 3.94
CA ARG A 85 -17.56 0.31 3.53
C ARG A 85 -17.34 0.04 2.05
N ARG A 86 -17.03 1.08 1.28
CA ARG A 86 -17.09 1.01 -0.19
C ARG A 86 -15.72 1.03 -0.84
N LEU A 87 -14.77 1.75 -0.24
CA LEU A 87 -13.44 1.92 -0.83
C LEU A 87 -12.38 1.24 0.03
N ARG A 88 -11.41 0.60 -0.61
CA ARG A 88 -10.28 -0.06 0.05
C ARG A 88 -8.98 0.41 -0.56
N LEU A 89 -7.97 0.59 0.27
CA LEU A 89 -6.59 0.77 -0.16
C LEU A 89 -5.73 -0.27 0.52
N TYR A 90 -4.96 -1.01 -0.28
CA TYR A 90 -4.09 -2.08 0.23
C TYR A 90 -2.66 -1.59 0.37
N CYS A 91 -2.00 -2.08 1.39
CA CYS A 91 -0.65 -1.66 1.77
C CYS A 91 0.17 -2.86 2.20
N LEU A 92 1.48 -2.74 2.07
CA LEU A 92 2.44 -3.67 2.65
C LEU A 92 3.10 -2.95 3.82
N ARG A 93 2.78 -3.37 5.04
CA ARG A 93 3.35 -2.78 6.25
C ARG A 93 4.60 -3.55 6.63
N ILE A 94 5.75 -2.92 6.49
CA ILE A 94 7.03 -3.53 6.85
C ILE A 94 7.32 -3.32 8.33
N SER A 95 7.07 -2.12 8.84
CA SER A 95 7.31 -1.72 10.23
C SER A 95 6.51 -0.47 10.53
N ASP A 96 6.64 0.05 11.76
CA ASP A 96 6.05 1.34 12.11
C ASP A 96 6.61 2.48 11.24
N GLN A 97 7.79 2.28 10.68
CA GLN A 97 8.52 3.33 9.96
C GLN A 97 8.55 3.15 8.45
N ILE A 98 8.07 2.03 7.92
CA ILE A 98 8.07 1.77 6.47
C ILE A 98 6.74 1.19 6.03
N LEU A 99 6.11 1.90 5.11
CA LEU A 99 4.85 1.52 4.50
C LEU A 99 4.96 1.58 2.99
N ILE A 100 4.50 0.53 2.32
CA ILE A 100 4.47 0.47 0.87
C ILE A 100 3.01 0.43 0.44
N LEU A 101 2.60 1.46 -0.29
CA LEU A 101 1.24 1.59 -0.77
C LEU A 101 1.07 0.85 -2.09
N GLY A 102 -0.01 0.09 -2.18
CA GLY A 102 -0.45 -0.52 -3.42
C GLY A 102 -1.60 0.26 -4.02
N ASN A 103 -2.43 -0.42 -4.76
CA ASN A 103 -3.64 0.12 -5.34
C ASN A 103 -4.85 -0.31 -4.50
N GLY A 104 -6.01 0.11 -4.92
CA GLY A 104 -7.25 -0.24 -4.25
C GLY A 104 -8.43 -0.05 -5.18
N GLY A 105 -9.62 -0.05 -4.62
CA GLY A 105 -10.81 0.12 -5.42
C GLY A 105 -12.08 -0.07 -4.63
N ILE A 106 -13.16 -0.20 -5.38
CA ILE A 106 -14.50 -0.35 -4.83
C ILE A 106 -14.68 -1.80 -4.39
N LYS A 107 -15.06 -2.02 -3.13
CA LYS A 107 -15.31 -3.35 -2.60
C LYS A 107 -16.81 -3.62 -2.59
N ASN A 108 -17.25 -4.47 -3.51
CA ASN A 108 -18.65 -4.88 -3.63
C ASN A 108 -18.89 -6.30 -3.14
N THR A 109 -17.83 -7.03 -2.79
CA THR A 109 -17.88 -8.43 -2.37
C THR A 109 -17.60 -8.53 -0.87
N ARG A 110 -17.90 -9.70 -0.27
CA ARG A 110 -17.65 -9.96 1.15
C ARG A 110 -16.16 -9.93 1.47
N THR A 111 -15.36 -10.53 0.58
CA THR A 111 -13.90 -10.59 0.75
C THR A 111 -13.23 -10.12 -0.53
N TYR A 112 -11.97 -9.68 -0.43
CA TYR A 112 -11.22 -9.27 -1.61
C TYR A 112 -10.98 -10.44 -2.58
N GLN A 113 -10.95 -11.68 -2.07
CA GLN A 113 -10.74 -12.86 -2.92
C GLN A 113 -11.85 -13.07 -3.94
N GLU A 114 -13.06 -12.60 -3.64
CA GLU A 114 -14.21 -12.70 -4.57
C GLU A 114 -14.15 -11.64 -5.67
N ASP A 115 -13.29 -10.64 -5.54
CA ASP A 115 -13.12 -9.55 -6.48
C ASP A 115 -11.78 -9.74 -7.20
N GLU A 116 -11.81 -10.03 -8.49
CA GLU A 116 -10.61 -10.31 -9.28
C GLU A 116 -9.62 -9.14 -9.28
N LYS A 117 -10.15 -7.92 -9.39
CA LYS A 117 -9.30 -6.71 -9.44
C LYS A 117 -8.62 -6.47 -8.09
N LEU A 118 -9.37 -6.53 -7.00
CA LEU A 118 -8.82 -6.32 -5.66
C LEU A 118 -7.85 -7.44 -5.28
N SER A 119 -8.20 -8.68 -5.63
CA SER A 119 -7.32 -9.83 -5.42
C SER A 119 -5.98 -9.64 -6.14
N GLY A 120 -6.01 -9.10 -7.36
CA GLY A 120 -4.80 -8.77 -8.11
C GLY A 120 -3.91 -7.77 -7.39
N TYR A 121 -4.49 -6.74 -6.82
CA TYR A 121 -3.73 -5.73 -6.07
C TYR A 121 -3.08 -6.31 -4.81
N VAL A 122 -3.79 -7.17 -4.09
CA VAL A 122 -3.24 -7.85 -2.93
C VAL A 122 -2.09 -8.77 -3.35
N MET A 123 -2.26 -9.53 -4.43
CA MET A 123 -1.23 -10.43 -4.95
C MET A 123 0.02 -9.68 -5.40
N ASP A 124 -0.13 -8.49 -5.98
CA ASP A 124 1.00 -7.64 -6.37
C ASP A 124 1.87 -7.30 -5.17
N LEU A 125 1.24 -6.92 -4.06
CA LEU A 125 1.96 -6.60 -2.82
C LEU A 125 2.60 -7.83 -2.20
N GLN A 126 1.92 -8.98 -2.24
CA GLN A 126 2.48 -10.25 -1.75
C GLN A 126 3.72 -10.65 -2.55
N THR A 127 3.66 -10.49 -3.87
CA THR A 127 4.80 -10.77 -4.76
C THR A 127 5.96 -9.83 -4.45
N PHE A 128 5.67 -8.55 -4.29
CA PHE A 128 6.70 -7.57 -3.95
C PHE A 128 7.33 -7.89 -2.60
N ASP A 129 6.55 -8.29 -1.61
CA ASP A 129 7.05 -8.64 -0.28
C ASP A 129 8.06 -9.77 -0.36
N ARG A 130 7.77 -10.81 -1.13
CA ARG A 130 8.69 -11.92 -1.34
C ARG A 130 9.99 -11.48 -2.02
N VAL A 131 9.88 -10.62 -3.02
CA VAL A 131 11.04 -10.07 -3.74
C VAL A 131 11.90 -9.22 -2.80
N LEU A 132 11.27 -8.39 -1.98
CA LEU A 132 11.95 -7.53 -1.03
C LEU A 132 12.70 -8.33 0.03
N VAL A 133 12.06 -9.33 0.61
CA VAL A 133 12.69 -10.21 1.61
C VAL A 133 13.91 -10.91 1.02
N LYS A 134 13.77 -11.42 -0.19
CA LYS A 134 14.87 -12.10 -0.88
C LYS A 134 16.03 -11.15 -1.18
N ALA A 135 15.73 -9.95 -1.66
CA ALA A 135 16.74 -8.94 -1.95
C ALA A 135 17.47 -8.49 -0.67
N GLN A 136 16.75 -8.38 0.43
CA GLN A 136 17.31 -8.01 1.73
C GLN A 136 18.27 -9.11 2.23
N LYS A 137 17.86 -10.36 2.13
CA LYS A 137 18.70 -11.49 2.55
C LYS A 137 19.97 -11.63 1.72
N SER A 138 19.92 -11.29 0.44
CA SER A 138 21.07 -11.35 -0.46
C SER A 138 21.97 -10.12 -0.38
N GLY A 139 21.59 -9.12 0.39
CA GLY A 139 22.34 -7.87 0.55
C GLY A 139 22.16 -6.88 -0.58
N LYS A 140 21.27 -7.14 -1.54
CA LYS A 140 21.00 -6.21 -2.64
C LYS A 140 20.23 -4.98 -2.18
N VAL A 141 19.46 -5.12 -1.09
CA VAL A 141 18.62 -4.06 -0.55
C VAL A 141 18.84 -3.98 0.96
N THR A 142 18.96 -2.79 1.48
CA THR A 142 19.06 -2.51 2.91
C THR A 142 17.84 -1.72 3.37
N ILE A 143 17.26 -2.15 4.48
CA ILE A 143 16.17 -1.43 5.12
C ILE A 143 16.68 -0.89 6.46
N GLU A 144 16.67 0.44 6.60
CA GLU A 144 17.07 1.11 7.84
C GLU A 144 16.05 2.17 8.21
N LYS A 145 15.45 2.06 9.39
CA LYS A 145 14.44 3.00 9.89
C LYS A 145 13.35 3.23 8.84
N ASN A 146 13.32 4.40 8.23
CA ASN A 146 12.33 4.82 7.25
C ASN A 146 12.88 4.85 5.80
N MET A 147 13.99 4.14 5.55
CA MET A 147 14.67 4.14 4.24
C MET A 147 14.84 2.72 3.69
N ILE A 148 14.67 2.60 2.38
CA ILE A 148 15.00 1.41 1.61
C ILE A 148 16.04 1.82 0.58
N THR A 149 17.22 1.20 0.64
CA THR A 149 18.35 1.53 -0.22
C THR A 149 18.81 0.30 -0.98
N ASP A 150 19.00 0.42 -2.27
CA ASP A 150 19.58 -0.65 -3.10
C ASP A 150 21.06 -0.44 -3.37
#